data_03227d355fbd7cf097b30558d37047f2
#
_entry.id   03227d355fbd7cf097b30558d37047f2
#
_cell.length_a   1.000
_cell.length_b   1.000
_cell.length_c   1.000
_cell.angle_alpha   90.00
_cell.angle_beta   90.00
_cell.angle_gamma   90.00
#
_symmetry.space_group_name_H-M   'P 1'
#
loop_
_entity.id
_entity.type
_entity.pdbx_description
1 polymer ?
#
loop_
_entity_poly.entity_id
_entity_poly.type
_entity_poly.pdbx_seq_one_letter_code
_entity_poly.pdbx_strand_id
1 'polypeptide(L)'
;FVGPGVASMTTDYRNGVDVMTTETTCLSSIWKTDSDTRAYLAKHHREEDYKELAPADVAYYDGCVYVDLSTVKPMIALPFHPSNTYEIDEFNASVHDILGMVEAEAAKVSGGKASFTLRDKIQGGQLMVQQAVIAGCAGGTYSNVMEAARVFKGKTCGCDEFSLAVYPSSQPVFADLVKKGAVSDLMDAGAIIRTAFCGPCFGAGDTPCNNGLSIRHTTRNFPNREGSKPGSGQMAAVALMDARSIAATAANGGKLTSAWEMEGWGNVPEYEFDGISYKNRVYMGYNKGDGERELVYGPNIKDWPEMSPLADNILLKVCSKIMDPVTTTDELIPSGETSSYRSNPLGLAEFTLSRRDPEYVGRAKEVDNLEKARIRDGAAKELELEPALEKLFDAIRGIEGNENVTVQDTEVGSMIYAVKPGDGSAREQAASCQRVIGGLANICKEYATKRYRSNVMNWGMVPFQMEEDPCFEVGDYIYVPGVRKALDGDLKDIKAYVLGKEGSSIRTLDLYIADMPAEERDIVKAGCLINYNRGRH
;
A
#
# COMPACT_ATOMS: atom_id res chain seq x y z
N PHE A 1 10.96 17.84 7.72
CA PHE A 1 11.22 18.88 6.73
C PHE A 1 11.51 20.20 7.46
N VAL A 2 12.65 20.80 7.21
CA VAL A 2 13.13 22.02 7.86
C VAL A 2 13.84 22.91 6.85
N GLY A 3 14.26 24.10 7.26
CA GLY A 3 14.99 25.05 6.43
C GLY A 3 14.14 26.22 5.94
N PRO A 4 14.76 27.25 5.35
CA PRO A 4 14.08 28.49 4.98
C PRO A 4 13.06 28.28 3.84
N GLY A 5 13.29 27.31 2.97
CA GLY A 5 12.38 26.98 1.88
C GLY A 5 10.98 26.51 2.33
N VAL A 6 10.86 25.99 3.57
CA VAL A 6 9.54 25.60 4.12
C VAL A 6 8.57 26.79 4.14
N ALA A 7 9.04 27.98 4.50
CA ALA A 7 8.21 29.17 4.57
C ALA A 7 7.66 29.66 3.20
N SER A 8 8.25 29.20 2.09
CA SER A 8 7.77 29.51 0.73
C SER A 8 6.68 28.57 0.22
N MET A 9 6.39 27.49 0.96
CA MET A 9 5.39 26.49 0.61
C MET A 9 4.15 26.65 1.47
N THR A 10 2.96 26.77 0.86
CA THR A 10 1.69 26.73 1.59
C THR A 10 1.49 25.39 2.30
N THR A 11 0.74 25.36 3.39
CA THR A 11 0.39 24.11 4.09
C THR A 11 -0.32 23.13 3.16
N ASP A 12 -1.16 23.61 2.24
CA ASP A 12 -1.83 22.77 1.22
C ASP A 12 -0.80 22.06 0.32
N TYR A 13 0.24 22.77 -0.10
CA TYR A 13 1.34 22.17 -0.87
C TYR A 13 2.18 21.19 -0.05
N ARG A 14 2.51 21.54 1.21
CA ARG A 14 3.23 20.62 2.14
C ARG A 14 2.46 19.33 2.34
N ASN A 15 1.12 19.40 2.48
CA ASN A 15 0.26 18.21 2.55
C ASN A 15 0.38 17.34 1.30
N GLY A 16 0.47 17.94 0.12
CA GLY A 16 0.71 17.21 -1.13
C GLY A 16 2.05 16.47 -1.17
N VAL A 17 3.12 17.10 -0.69
CA VAL A 17 4.43 16.44 -0.53
C VAL A 17 4.37 15.35 0.53
N ASP A 18 3.71 15.61 1.64
CA ASP A 18 3.64 14.72 2.80
C ASP A 18 2.97 13.38 2.44
N VAL A 19 1.85 13.42 1.70
CA VAL A 19 1.17 12.19 1.28
C VAL A 19 2.01 11.34 0.32
N MET A 20 2.95 11.93 -0.43
CA MET A 20 3.88 11.19 -1.28
C MET A 20 4.91 10.39 -0.47
N THR A 21 5.27 10.83 0.74
CA THR A 21 6.22 10.09 1.59
C THR A 21 5.71 8.72 2.00
N THR A 22 4.39 8.48 1.90
CA THR A 22 3.77 7.17 2.18
C THR A 22 4.21 6.10 1.17
N GLU A 23 4.63 6.49 -0.02
CA GLU A 23 5.08 5.59 -1.09
C GLU A 23 6.61 5.45 -1.14
N THR A 24 7.30 5.94 -0.12
CA THR A 24 8.73 5.76 0.12
C THR A 24 8.97 4.83 1.31
N THR A 25 10.21 4.60 1.69
CA THR A 25 10.55 3.81 2.89
C THR A 25 10.32 4.56 4.20
N CYS A 26 9.82 5.80 4.17
CA CYS A 26 9.56 6.60 5.36
C CYS A 26 8.48 5.98 6.24
N LEU A 27 8.72 5.92 7.55
CA LEU A 27 7.71 5.54 8.54
C LEU A 27 6.69 6.67 8.73
N SER A 28 7.16 7.90 8.82
CA SER A 28 6.37 9.13 8.93
C SER A 28 7.15 10.32 8.37
N SER A 29 6.47 11.45 8.24
CA SER A 29 7.06 12.74 7.88
C SER A 29 6.59 13.81 8.86
N ILE A 30 7.48 14.74 9.17
CA ILE A 30 7.23 15.82 10.13
C ILE A 30 7.73 17.13 9.53
N TRP A 31 6.89 18.15 9.58
CA TRP A 31 7.21 19.50 9.11
C TRP A 31 7.41 20.46 10.28
N LYS A 32 8.39 21.35 10.14
CA LYS A 32 8.43 22.54 10.97
C LYS A 32 7.14 23.34 10.74
N THR A 33 6.44 23.71 11.81
CA THR A 33 5.23 24.53 11.74
C THR A 33 5.56 26.03 11.74
N ASP A 34 4.68 26.84 11.20
CA ASP A 34 4.87 28.29 11.07
C ASP A 34 3.50 29.02 11.03
N SER A 35 3.53 30.31 10.71
CA SER A 35 2.32 31.15 10.58
C SER A 35 1.36 30.65 9.52
N ASP A 36 1.86 30.05 8.40
CA ASP A 36 0.98 29.49 7.36
C ASP A 36 0.24 28.27 7.88
N THR A 37 0.90 27.38 8.65
CA THR A 37 0.26 26.24 9.32
C THR A 37 -0.84 26.71 10.29
N ARG A 38 -0.57 27.77 11.06
CA ARG A 38 -1.57 28.36 11.98
C ARG A 38 -2.76 28.92 11.21
N ALA A 39 -2.51 29.67 10.15
CA ALA A 39 -3.54 30.24 9.30
C ALA A 39 -4.38 29.15 8.62
N TYR A 40 -3.76 28.05 8.19
CA TYR A 40 -4.47 26.90 7.63
C TYR A 40 -5.42 26.26 8.66
N LEU A 41 -4.99 26.07 9.89
CA LEU A 41 -5.84 25.55 10.97
C LEU A 41 -6.98 26.54 11.29
N ALA A 42 -6.69 27.84 11.36
CA ALA A 42 -7.70 28.88 11.60
C ALA A 42 -8.80 28.88 10.53
N LYS A 43 -8.48 28.70 9.25
CA LYS A 43 -9.45 28.53 8.16
C LYS A 43 -10.40 27.35 8.37
N HIS A 44 -9.95 26.32 9.06
CA HIS A 44 -10.73 25.13 9.39
C HIS A 44 -11.40 25.20 10.79
N HIS A 45 -11.42 26.38 11.42
CA HIS A 45 -11.94 26.60 12.79
C HIS A 45 -11.22 25.74 13.85
N ARG A 46 -9.90 25.56 13.69
CA ARG A 46 -9.04 24.72 14.53
C ARG A 46 -7.75 25.46 14.94
N GLU A 47 -7.78 26.77 15.08
CA GLU A 47 -6.60 27.55 15.45
C GLU A 47 -6.02 27.13 16.81
N GLU A 48 -6.89 26.72 17.75
CA GLU A 48 -6.52 26.23 19.05
C GLU A 48 -5.69 24.93 19.04
N ASP A 49 -5.76 24.18 17.96
CA ASP A 49 -4.94 22.96 17.77
C ASP A 49 -3.50 23.28 17.30
N TYR A 50 -3.21 24.54 16.95
CA TYR A 50 -1.87 24.91 16.53
C TYR A 50 -0.86 24.71 17.67
N LYS A 51 0.22 24.01 17.35
CA LYS A 51 1.39 23.85 18.20
C LYS A 51 2.63 24.17 17.41
N GLU A 52 3.52 24.95 18.00
CA GLU A 52 4.84 25.16 17.42
C GLU A 52 5.62 23.86 17.49
N LEU A 53 6.10 23.42 16.34
CA LEU A 53 6.94 22.24 16.18
C LEU A 53 8.19 22.63 15.39
N ALA A 54 9.34 22.51 16.00
CA ALA A 54 10.63 22.74 15.39
C ALA A 54 11.68 21.79 16.00
N PRO A 55 12.78 21.51 15.30
CA PRO A 55 13.92 20.86 15.93
C PRO A 55 14.43 21.68 17.13
N ALA A 56 15.01 21.02 18.13
CA ALA A 56 15.77 21.69 19.19
C ALA A 56 16.99 22.43 18.61
N ASP A 57 17.57 23.33 19.39
CA ASP A 57 18.79 24.09 19.00
C ASP A 57 19.93 23.16 18.52
N VAL A 58 20.01 21.98 19.11
CA VAL A 58 20.88 20.88 18.67
C VAL A 58 20.02 19.64 18.45
N ALA A 59 19.98 19.17 17.22
CA ALA A 59 19.27 17.95 16.85
C ALA A 59 20.20 17.03 16.05
N TYR A 60 20.14 15.72 16.31
CA TYR A 60 20.96 14.71 15.65
C TYR A 60 20.10 13.92 14.67
N TYR A 61 20.64 13.72 13.48
CA TYR A 61 19.99 12.98 12.40
C TYR A 61 20.98 12.00 11.77
N ASP A 62 20.51 10.86 11.29
CA ASP A 62 21.33 9.86 10.60
C ASP A 62 21.79 10.35 9.21
N GLY A 63 21.11 11.31 8.63
CA GLY A 63 21.45 11.88 7.34
C GLY A 63 20.68 13.16 7.03
N CYS A 64 21.08 13.83 5.96
CA CYS A 64 20.46 15.04 5.47
C CYS A 64 20.34 14.97 3.95
N VAL A 65 19.13 15.24 3.43
CA VAL A 65 18.92 15.50 2.02
C VAL A 65 18.65 16.99 1.84
N TYR A 66 19.53 17.67 1.11
CA TYR A 66 19.37 19.09 0.77
C TYR A 66 18.69 19.23 -0.57
N VAL A 67 17.62 20.02 -0.62
CA VAL A 67 16.89 20.36 -1.85
C VAL A 67 16.85 21.87 -2.02
N ASP A 68 17.42 22.36 -3.10
CA ASP A 68 17.28 23.75 -3.50
C ASP A 68 16.00 23.93 -4.31
N LEU A 69 14.96 24.50 -3.68
CA LEU A 69 13.64 24.67 -4.32
C LEU A 69 13.68 25.55 -5.56
N SER A 70 14.69 26.41 -5.72
CA SER A 70 14.84 27.27 -6.90
C SER A 70 15.23 26.50 -8.17
N THR A 71 15.76 25.29 -8.01
CA THR A 71 16.18 24.42 -9.12
C THR A 71 15.12 23.38 -9.52
N VAL A 72 14.07 23.23 -8.73
CA VAL A 72 13.02 22.24 -8.99
C VAL A 72 12.17 22.67 -10.20
N LYS A 73 12.12 21.81 -11.20
CA LYS A 73 11.33 22.00 -12.43
C LYS A 73 10.12 21.08 -12.46
N PRO A 74 9.14 21.30 -13.36
CA PRO A 74 8.06 20.36 -13.59
C PRO A 74 8.60 18.99 -14.02
N MET A 75 8.11 17.93 -13.39
CA MET A 75 8.62 16.57 -13.56
C MET A 75 7.52 15.58 -13.91
N ILE A 76 7.92 14.47 -14.55
CA ILE A 76 7.09 13.31 -14.79
C ILE A 76 7.75 12.07 -14.17
N ALA A 77 7.01 11.34 -13.34
CA ALA A 77 7.44 10.04 -12.85
C ALA A 77 6.77 8.95 -13.70
N LEU A 78 7.57 8.31 -14.55
CA LEU A 78 7.12 7.30 -15.51
C LEU A 78 6.72 5.99 -14.82
N PRO A 79 5.92 5.12 -15.45
CA PRO A 79 5.66 3.80 -14.93
C PRO A 79 6.98 3.02 -14.69
N PHE A 80 7.10 2.14 -13.72
CA PHE A 80 6.11 1.58 -12.82
C PHE A 80 6.49 1.85 -11.36
N HIS A 81 7.27 2.90 -11.11
CA HIS A 81 7.71 3.30 -9.78
C HIS A 81 7.86 4.83 -9.69
N PRO A 82 7.51 5.48 -8.56
CA PRO A 82 7.64 6.95 -8.42
C PRO A 82 9.06 7.49 -8.58
N SER A 83 10.11 6.68 -8.36
CA SER A 83 11.50 7.09 -8.55
C SER A 83 11.95 7.15 -10.01
N ASN A 84 11.13 6.64 -10.95
CA ASN A 84 11.45 6.72 -12.39
C ASN A 84 11.09 8.11 -12.93
N THR A 85 11.78 9.14 -12.44
CA THR A 85 11.41 10.56 -12.56
C THR A 85 12.40 11.32 -13.43
N TYR A 86 11.86 12.15 -14.34
CA TYR A 86 12.58 13.02 -15.26
C TYR A 86 12.00 14.42 -15.22
N GLU A 87 12.82 15.46 -15.46
CA GLU A 87 12.30 16.76 -15.86
C GLU A 87 11.54 16.61 -17.19
N ILE A 88 10.39 17.29 -17.36
CA ILE A 88 9.56 17.13 -18.57
C ILE A 88 10.35 17.54 -19.82
N ASP A 89 11.17 18.58 -19.72
CA ASP A 89 12.00 19.03 -20.84
C ASP A 89 13.08 18.00 -21.22
N GLU A 90 13.74 17.40 -20.23
CA GLU A 90 14.70 16.31 -20.42
C GLU A 90 14.03 15.09 -21.06
N PHE A 91 12.87 14.72 -20.55
CA PHE A 91 12.07 13.62 -21.09
C PHE A 91 11.71 13.89 -22.57
N ASN A 92 11.20 15.07 -22.89
CA ASN A 92 10.83 15.43 -24.27
C ASN A 92 12.05 15.43 -25.22
N ALA A 93 13.23 15.80 -24.72
CA ALA A 93 14.47 15.75 -25.53
C ALA A 93 14.94 14.32 -25.86
N SER A 94 14.56 13.33 -25.05
CA SER A 94 15.00 11.93 -25.19
C SER A 94 13.82 10.94 -25.17
N VAL A 95 12.64 11.39 -25.60
CA VAL A 95 11.36 10.70 -25.43
C VAL A 95 11.38 9.27 -25.98
N HIS A 96 11.97 9.03 -27.13
CA HIS A 96 12.01 7.71 -27.78
C HIS A 96 12.80 6.68 -26.96
N ASP A 97 13.97 7.07 -26.47
CA ASP A 97 14.86 6.17 -25.73
C ASP A 97 14.32 5.86 -24.34
N ILE A 98 13.82 6.89 -23.63
CA ILE A 98 13.23 6.73 -22.31
C ILE A 98 11.98 5.86 -22.38
N LEU A 99 11.08 6.08 -23.34
CA LEU A 99 9.90 5.24 -23.50
C LEU A 99 10.26 3.79 -23.88
N GLY A 100 11.35 3.58 -24.64
CA GLY A 100 11.86 2.24 -24.90
C GLY A 100 12.26 1.48 -23.64
N MET A 101 12.84 2.15 -22.65
CA MET A 101 13.16 1.55 -21.35
C MET A 101 11.88 1.19 -20.57
N VAL A 102 10.86 2.05 -20.59
CA VAL A 102 9.57 1.78 -19.93
C VAL A 102 8.86 0.59 -20.58
N GLU A 103 8.86 0.48 -21.91
CA GLU A 103 8.30 -0.68 -22.62
C GLU A 103 9.01 -2.00 -22.26
N ALA A 104 10.35 -1.96 -22.15
CA ALA A 104 11.14 -3.13 -21.73
C ALA A 104 10.79 -3.56 -20.29
N GLU A 105 10.55 -2.60 -19.39
CA GLU A 105 10.10 -2.89 -18.03
C GLU A 105 8.66 -3.42 -18.01
N ALA A 106 7.76 -2.86 -18.82
CA ALA A 106 6.40 -3.35 -18.99
C ALA A 106 6.34 -4.82 -19.40
N ALA A 107 7.24 -5.25 -20.28
CA ALA A 107 7.33 -6.65 -20.70
C ALA A 107 7.69 -7.58 -19.53
N LYS A 108 8.57 -7.15 -18.62
CA LYS A 108 8.91 -7.90 -17.40
C LYS A 108 7.72 -7.94 -16.42
N VAL A 109 7.12 -6.78 -16.15
CA VAL A 109 5.98 -6.63 -15.24
C VAL A 109 4.80 -7.50 -15.68
N SER A 110 4.50 -7.55 -16.98
CA SER A 110 3.40 -8.36 -17.50
C SER A 110 3.74 -9.87 -17.59
N GLY A 111 5.00 -10.24 -17.40
CA GLY A 111 5.48 -11.61 -17.65
C GLY A 111 5.19 -12.10 -19.07
N GLY A 112 5.14 -11.18 -20.04
CA GLY A 112 4.81 -11.45 -21.44
C GLY A 112 3.31 -11.75 -21.71
N LYS A 113 2.45 -11.59 -20.71
CA LYS A 113 0.99 -11.88 -20.85
C LYS A 113 0.21 -10.76 -21.55
N ALA A 114 0.74 -9.55 -21.59
CA ALA A 114 0.13 -8.40 -22.24
C ALA A 114 1.20 -7.56 -22.96
N SER A 115 0.84 -6.97 -24.08
CA SER A 115 1.69 -6.04 -24.81
C SER A 115 1.40 -4.61 -24.38
N PHE A 116 2.43 -3.81 -24.15
CA PHE A 116 2.34 -2.40 -23.85
C PHE A 116 3.35 -1.60 -24.64
N THR A 117 2.88 -0.63 -25.41
CA THR A 117 3.70 0.21 -26.28
C THR A 117 3.43 1.69 -25.99
N LEU A 118 4.49 2.48 -26.02
CA LEU A 118 4.44 3.93 -25.77
C LEU A 118 5.04 4.73 -26.91
N ARG A 119 6.06 4.18 -27.61
CA ARG A 119 6.73 4.87 -28.71
C ARG A 119 5.84 5.10 -29.91
N ASP A 120 4.80 4.29 -30.09
CA ASP A 120 3.73 4.48 -31.09
C ASP A 120 2.85 5.71 -30.82
N LYS A 121 2.91 6.26 -29.61
CA LYS A 121 2.18 7.47 -29.21
C LYS A 121 2.99 8.76 -29.36
N ILE A 122 4.21 8.69 -29.91
CA ILE A 122 5.01 9.88 -30.19
C ILE A 122 4.51 10.55 -31.48
N GLN A 123 4.08 11.79 -31.35
CA GLN A 123 3.64 12.61 -32.47
C GLN A 123 4.43 13.93 -32.47
N GLY A 124 5.08 14.24 -33.59
CA GLY A 124 5.88 15.45 -33.71
C GLY A 124 7.01 15.56 -32.65
N GLY A 125 7.54 14.43 -32.20
CA GLY A 125 8.61 14.39 -31.21
C GLY A 125 8.15 14.53 -29.74
N GLN A 126 6.85 14.51 -29.47
CA GLN A 126 6.29 14.58 -28.11
C GLN A 126 5.30 13.44 -27.87
N LEU A 127 5.20 13.01 -26.60
CA LEU A 127 4.28 11.98 -26.18
C LEU A 127 2.84 12.49 -26.18
N MET A 128 1.93 11.72 -26.78
CA MET A 128 0.48 11.91 -26.66
C MET A 128 -0.06 10.96 -25.60
N VAL A 129 -0.69 11.47 -24.55
CA VAL A 129 -1.32 10.67 -23.49
C VAL A 129 -2.82 10.56 -23.74
N GLN A 130 -3.43 9.46 -23.29
CA GLN A 130 -4.84 9.17 -23.55
C GLN A 130 -5.75 9.63 -22.40
N GLN A 131 -5.20 9.80 -21.21
CA GLN A 131 -6.00 10.18 -20.05
C GLN A 131 -5.19 11.04 -19.08
N ALA A 132 -5.87 11.97 -18.42
CA ALA A 132 -5.34 12.73 -17.30
C ALA A 132 -6.29 12.68 -16.10
N VAL A 133 -5.74 12.68 -14.88
CA VAL A 133 -6.51 12.67 -13.64
C VAL A 133 -5.86 13.60 -12.61
N ILE A 134 -6.64 14.53 -12.06
CA ILE A 134 -6.27 15.35 -10.91
C ILE A 134 -7.12 14.89 -9.74
N ALA A 135 -6.54 14.19 -8.74
CA ALA A 135 -7.35 13.49 -7.76
C ALA A 135 -6.77 13.41 -6.35
N GLY A 136 -7.66 13.29 -5.40
CA GLY A 136 -7.41 12.84 -4.04
C GLY A 136 -6.60 13.81 -3.19
N CYS A 137 -5.89 13.24 -2.20
CA CYS A 137 -5.16 13.99 -1.18
C CYS A 137 -3.93 14.74 -1.72
N ALA A 138 -3.34 14.28 -2.83
CA ALA A 138 -2.21 14.97 -3.47
C ALA A 138 -2.69 15.98 -4.52
N GLY A 139 -3.48 15.54 -5.51
CA GLY A 139 -3.86 16.36 -6.66
C GLY A 139 -5.12 17.18 -6.48
N GLY A 140 -6.11 16.66 -5.75
CA GLY A 140 -7.45 17.26 -5.62
C GLY A 140 -7.56 18.41 -4.62
N THR A 141 -6.44 18.97 -4.13
CA THR A 141 -6.45 20.11 -3.22
C THR A 141 -7.07 21.35 -3.89
N TYR A 142 -7.57 22.26 -3.07
CA TYR A 142 -8.25 23.44 -3.57
C TYR A 142 -7.40 24.24 -4.57
N SER A 143 -6.15 24.51 -4.21
CA SER A 143 -5.25 25.28 -5.04
C SER A 143 -4.97 24.61 -6.39
N ASN A 144 -4.72 23.32 -6.41
CA ASN A 144 -4.46 22.55 -7.62
C ASN A 144 -5.64 22.58 -8.60
N VAL A 145 -6.85 22.34 -8.09
CA VAL A 145 -8.06 22.32 -8.95
C VAL A 145 -8.40 23.73 -9.44
N MET A 146 -8.24 24.76 -8.59
CA MET A 146 -8.49 26.14 -8.96
C MET A 146 -7.51 26.63 -10.03
N GLU A 147 -6.22 26.29 -9.91
CA GLU A 147 -5.20 26.59 -10.93
C GLU A 147 -5.55 25.95 -12.28
N ALA A 148 -5.92 24.66 -12.27
CA ALA A 148 -6.36 23.97 -13.46
C ALA A 148 -7.57 24.65 -14.12
N ALA A 149 -8.61 24.99 -13.33
CA ALA A 149 -9.80 25.68 -13.84
C ALA A 149 -9.46 27.00 -14.52
N ARG A 150 -8.54 27.78 -13.95
CA ARG A 150 -8.12 29.07 -14.55
C ARG A 150 -7.45 28.90 -15.89
N VAL A 151 -6.60 27.90 -16.06
CA VAL A 151 -5.93 27.58 -17.32
C VAL A 151 -6.92 27.20 -18.40
N PHE A 152 -8.00 26.52 -18.01
CA PHE A 152 -9.04 26.05 -18.92
C PHE A 152 -10.06 27.14 -19.33
N LYS A 153 -10.10 28.25 -18.66
CA LYS A 153 -11.08 29.29 -18.97
C LYS A 153 -10.99 29.74 -20.43
N GLY A 154 -12.03 29.44 -21.20
CA GLY A 154 -12.08 29.71 -22.65
C GLY A 154 -11.26 28.76 -23.52
N LYS A 155 -10.81 27.63 -22.98
CA LYS A 155 -10.10 26.54 -23.68
C LYS A 155 -10.87 25.24 -23.60
N THR A 156 -10.40 24.21 -24.28
CA THR A 156 -10.99 22.86 -24.28
C THR A 156 -9.91 21.81 -24.15
N CYS A 157 -10.25 20.66 -23.57
CA CYS A 157 -9.41 19.45 -23.57
C CYS A 157 -9.36 18.75 -24.95
N GLY A 158 -10.07 19.26 -25.96
CA GLY A 158 -10.27 18.59 -27.23
C GLY A 158 -11.47 17.61 -27.21
N CYS A 159 -11.71 16.95 -28.32
CA CYS A 159 -12.86 16.05 -28.51
C CYS A 159 -12.46 14.64 -28.96
N ASP A 160 -11.17 14.32 -28.98
CA ASP A 160 -10.65 13.03 -29.41
C ASP A 160 -10.55 12.02 -28.26
N GLU A 161 -9.57 11.14 -28.30
CA GLU A 161 -9.39 10.07 -27.32
C GLU A 161 -9.00 10.56 -25.92
N PHE A 162 -8.46 11.77 -25.80
CA PHE A 162 -8.00 12.31 -24.53
C PHE A 162 -9.15 12.65 -23.59
N SER A 163 -9.02 12.28 -22.34
CA SER A 163 -9.99 12.63 -21.28
C SER A 163 -9.31 13.17 -20.03
N LEU A 164 -9.94 14.16 -19.39
CA LEU A 164 -9.53 14.69 -18.09
C LEU A 164 -10.61 14.43 -17.04
N ALA A 165 -10.24 13.77 -15.92
CA ALA A 165 -11.10 13.64 -14.75
C ALA A 165 -10.54 14.41 -13.55
N VAL A 166 -11.42 15.08 -12.78
CA VAL A 166 -11.04 15.87 -11.60
C VAL A 166 -11.85 15.42 -10.39
N TYR A 167 -11.15 15.08 -9.31
CA TYR A 167 -11.70 14.65 -8.02
C TYR A 167 -11.22 15.60 -6.92
N PRO A 168 -12.02 16.57 -6.48
CA PRO A 168 -11.66 17.41 -5.34
C PRO A 168 -11.38 16.56 -4.09
N SER A 169 -10.46 17.02 -3.24
CA SER A 169 -10.00 16.26 -2.07
C SER A 169 -11.06 16.03 -0.98
N SER A 170 -12.08 16.91 -0.93
CA SER A 170 -13.14 16.83 0.07
C SER A 170 -14.43 17.51 -0.40
N GLN A 171 -15.54 17.24 0.29
CA GLN A 171 -16.82 17.91 0.01
C GLN A 171 -16.77 19.43 0.25
N PRO A 172 -16.17 19.96 1.34
CA PRO A 172 -15.98 21.40 1.50
C PRO A 172 -15.18 22.06 0.39
N VAL A 173 -14.09 21.43 -0.06
CA VAL A 173 -13.30 21.90 -1.22
C VAL A 173 -14.15 21.91 -2.47
N PHE A 174 -14.90 20.85 -2.74
CA PHE A 174 -15.78 20.79 -3.90
C PHE A 174 -16.85 21.88 -3.86
N ALA A 175 -17.48 22.10 -2.69
CA ALA A 175 -18.50 23.14 -2.54
C ALA A 175 -17.95 24.55 -2.81
N ASP A 176 -16.74 24.85 -2.35
CA ASP A 176 -16.12 26.16 -2.58
C ASP A 176 -15.71 26.37 -4.06
N LEU A 177 -15.17 25.32 -4.71
CA LEU A 177 -14.91 25.33 -6.15
C LEU A 177 -16.18 25.57 -6.98
N VAL A 178 -17.32 25.01 -6.56
CA VAL A 178 -18.63 25.29 -7.20
C VAL A 178 -19.02 26.76 -7.00
N LYS A 179 -18.96 27.28 -5.76
CA LYS A 179 -19.31 28.66 -5.43
C LYS A 179 -18.47 29.67 -6.22
N LYS A 180 -17.22 29.36 -6.51
CA LYS A 180 -16.26 30.20 -7.22
C LYS A 180 -16.22 29.99 -8.75
N GLY A 181 -17.09 29.12 -9.28
CA GLY A 181 -17.24 28.88 -10.71
C GLY A 181 -16.20 27.97 -11.35
N ALA A 182 -15.20 27.48 -10.59
CA ALA A 182 -14.14 26.62 -11.11
C ALA A 182 -14.67 25.33 -11.72
N VAL A 183 -15.72 24.76 -11.13
CA VAL A 183 -16.37 23.55 -11.65
C VAL A 183 -17.00 23.79 -13.00
N SER A 184 -17.66 24.93 -13.21
CA SER A 184 -18.23 25.31 -14.50
C SER A 184 -17.16 25.48 -15.56
N ASP A 185 -16.08 26.23 -15.25
CA ASP A 185 -14.97 26.45 -16.17
C ASP A 185 -14.33 25.12 -16.64
N LEU A 186 -14.18 24.15 -15.72
CA LEU A 186 -13.66 22.81 -16.03
C LEU A 186 -14.64 21.99 -16.89
N MET A 187 -15.93 22.02 -16.57
CA MET A 187 -16.96 21.31 -17.34
C MET A 187 -17.10 21.88 -18.76
N ASP A 188 -17.07 23.20 -18.89
CA ASP A 188 -17.12 23.88 -20.19
C ASP A 188 -15.91 23.51 -21.07
N ALA A 189 -14.74 23.25 -20.42
CA ALA A 189 -13.55 22.75 -21.11
C ALA A 189 -13.63 21.26 -21.50
N GLY A 190 -14.64 20.52 -21.05
CA GLY A 190 -14.81 19.08 -21.33
C GLY A 190 -14.24 18.15 -20.24
N ALA A 191 -13.84 18.67 -19.08
CA ALA A 191 -13.40 17.84 -17.97
C ALA A 191 -14.57 17.12 -17.27
N ILE A 192 -14.32 15.91 -16.81
CA ILE A 192 -15.29 15.09 -16.05
C ILE A 192 -15.08 15.38 -14.56
N ILE A 193 -16.05 16.02 -13.90
CA ILE A 193 -15.97 16.33 -12.48
C ILE A 193 -16.63 15.22 -11.66
N ARG A 194 -15.90 14.73 -10.66
CA ARG A 194 -16.32 13.67 -9.75
C ARG A 194 -16.37 14.17 -8.31
N THR A 195 -17.04 13.43 -7.44
CA THR A 195 -16.98 13.68 -6.00
C THR A 195 -15.68 13.17 -5.40
N ALA A 196 -15.33 13.63 -4.18
CA ALA A 196 -14.15 13.18 -3.46
C ALA A 196 -14.12 11.64 -3.33
N PHE A 197 -13.15 11.00 -3.94
CA PHE A 197 -12.97 9.55 -3.95
C PHE A 197 -11.53 9.17 -4.26
N CYS A 198 -11.00 8.19 -3.56
CA CYS A 198 -9.62 7.72 -3.70
C CYS A 198 -9.41 6.71 -4.86
N GLY A 199 -10.48 6.40 -5.62
CA GLY A 199 -10.52 5.35 -6.66
C GLY A 199 -9.36 5.36 -7.64
N PRO A 200 -9.01 6.50 -8.26
CA PRO A 200 -7.91 6.56 -9.20
C PRO A 200 -6.54 6.13 -8.68
N CYS A 201 -6.32 6.20 -7.35
CA CYS A 201 -5.05 5.77 -6.74
C CYS A 201 -4.90 4.25 -6.62
N PHE A 202 -6.00 3.49 -6.76
CA PHE A 202 -5.97 2.03 -6.57
C PHE A 202 -6.76 1.25 -7.64
N GLY A 203 -7.03 1.86 -8.77
CA GLY A 203 -7.65 1.19 -9.91
C GLY A 203 -9.17 0.97 -9.82
N ALA A 204 -9.86 1.73 -8.96
CA ALA A 204 -11.31 1.72 -8.86
C ALA A 204 -11.91 2.98 -9.48
N GLY A 205 -11.96 3.06 -10.77
CA GLY A 205 -12.46 4.18 -11.57
C GLY A 205 -11.38 4.81 -12.43
N ASP A 206 -11.80 5.42 -13.51
CA ASP A 206 -10.96 6.04 -14.54
C ASP A 206 -9.80 5.12 -14.99
N THR A 207 -10.12 3.84 -15.21
CA THR A 207 -9.18 2.90 -15.84
C THR A 207 -8.90 3.35 -17.27
N PRO A 208 -7.63 3.53 -17.69
CA PRO A 208 -7.32 3.89 -19.06
C PRO A 208 -7.75 2.82 -20.06
N CYS A 209 -7.86 3.17 -21.32
CA CYS A 209 -8.01 2.19 -22.40
C CYS A 209 -6.84 1.19 -22.39
N ASN A 210 -7.06 0.02 -22.98
CA ASN A 210 -5.97 -0.95 -23.16
C ASN A 210 -4.83 -0.31 -23.95
N ASN A 211 -3.60 -0.57 -23.55
CA ASN A 211 -2.40 0.07 -24.07
C ASN A 211 -2.34 1.60 -23.84
N GLY A 212 -3.17 2.17 -22.96
CA GLY A 212 -3.20 3.59 -22.67
C GLY A 212 -2.23 4.03 -21.59
N LEU A 213 -1.76 5.26 -21.68
CA LEU A 213 -1.02 5.96 -20.63
C LEU A 213 -1.89 7.05 -20.00
N SER A 214 -2.03 7.00 -18.69
CA SER A 214 -2.70 8.03 -17.88
C SER A 214 -1.68 8.85 -17.12
N ILE A 215 -1.72 10.18 -17.23
CA ILE A 215 -0.95 11.06 -16.36
C ILE A 215 -1.80 11.47 -15.17
N ARG A 216 -1.27 11.36 -13.95
CA ARG A 216 -2.06 11.60 -12.75
C ARG A 216 -1.34 12.42 -11.71
N HIS A 217 -2.03 13.36 -11.10
CA HIS A 217 -1.63 13.90 -9.82
C HIS A 217 -2.33 13.06 -8.72
N THR A 218 -1.74 11.93 -8.43
CA THR A 218 -2.07 10.99 -7.37
C THR A 218 -0.76 10.55 -6.71
N THR A 219 -0.76 9.52 -5.86
CA THR A 219 0.45 9.10 -5.16
C THR A 219 1.11 7.85 -5.74
N ARG A 220 0.50 7.18 -6.73
CA ARG A 220 0.90 5.82 -7.13
C ARG A 220 0.91 5.61 -8.63
N ASN A 221 2.03 5.08 -9.14
CA ASN A 221 2.19 4.62 -10.51
C ASN A 221 2.75 3.20 -10.60
N PHE A 222 2.64 2.43 -9.52
CA PHE A 222 3.01 1.02 -9.50
C PHE A 222 2.19 0.20 -10.50
N PRO A 223 2.67 -0.99 -10.92
CA PRO A 223 1.97 -1.82 -11.87
C PRO A 223 0.50 -2.08 -11.50
N ASN A 224 -0.38 -2.00 -12.47
CA ASN A 224 -1.83 -2.27 -12.37
C ASN A 224 -2.62 -1.36 -11.42
N ARG A 225 -2.02 -0.25 -10.97
CA ARG A 225 -2.70 0.74 -10.11
C ARG A 225 -3.76 1.56 -10.85
N GLU A 226 -3.75 1.52 -12.17
CA GLU A 226 -4.76 2.11 -13.03
C GLU A 226 -6.01 1.23 -13.22
N GLY A 227 -5.95 -0.05 -12.78
CA GLY A 227 -7.06 -0.99 -12.82
C GLY A 227 -7.06 -1.96 -13.99
N SER A 228 -5.99 -2.02 -14.79
CA SER A 228 -5.86 -3.03 -15.85
C SER A 228 -5.73 -4.45 -15.30
N LYS A 229 -6.07 -5.44 -16.14
CA LYS A 229 -6.08 -6.87 -15.81
C LYS A 229 -5.16 -7.64 -16.76
N PRO A 230 -3.85 -7.71 -16.51
CA PRO A 230 -2.89 -8.38 -17.40
C PRO A 230 -3.21 -9.86 -17.63
N GLY A 231 -3.78 -10.54 -16.63
CA GLY A 231 -4.27 -11.92 -16.78
C GLY A 231 -5.37 -12.10 -17.82
N SER A 232 -6.07 -10.99 -18.19
CA SER A 232 -7.06 -10.93 -19.26
C SER A 232 -6.53 -10.27 -20.54
N GLY A 233 -5.21 -10.10 -20.65
CA GLY A 233 -4.56 -9.47 -21.81
C GLY A 233 -4.66 -7.94 -21.83
N GLN A 234 -5.10 -7.31 -20.73
CA GLN A 234 -5.16 -5.85 -20.62
C GLN A 234 -3.91 -5.31 -19.95
N MET A 235 -3.37 -4.23 -20.48
CA MET A 235 -2.31 -3.46 -19.84
C MET A 235 -2.47 -1.98 -20.15
N ALA A 236 -2.35 -1.16 -19.12
CA ALA A 236 -2.24 0.28 -19.19
C ALA A 236 -1.23 0.73 -18.12
N ALA A 237 -0.91 2.00 -18.07
CA ALA A 237 0.04 2.48 -17.08
C ALA A 237 -0.29 3.90 -16.62
N VAL A 238 0.29 4.26 -15.46
CA VAL A 238 0.21 5.60 -14.89
C VAL A 238 1.59 6.24 -14.84
N ALA A 239 1.67 7.50 -15.25
CA ALA A 239 2.76 8.39 -14.89
C ALA A 239 2.25 9.46 -13.91
N LEU A 240 3.10 9.86 -12.94
CA LEU A 240 2.74 10.93 -12.01
C LEU A 240 3.25 12.27 -12.50
N MET A 241 2.41 13.31 -12.38
CA MET A 241 2.74 14.69 -12.72
C MET A 241 2.02 15.65 -11.76
N ASP A 242 2.49 16.88 -11.67
CA ASP A 242 1.78 17.93 -10.97
C ASP A 242 0.52 18.39 -11.71
N ALA A 243 -0.47 18.94 -10.98
CA ALA A 243 -1.77 19.33 -11.54
C ALA A 243 -1.67 20.43 -12.60
N ARG A 244 -0.68 21.32 -12.50
CA ARG A 244 -0.47 22.39 -13.47
C ARG A 244 0.03 21.84 -14.81
N SER A 245 1.03 20.95 -14.78
CA SER A 245 1.52 20.26 -15.98
C SER A 245 0.47 19.34 -16.60
N ILE A 246 -0.38 18.71 -15.77
CA ILE A 246 -1.56 17.96 -16.25
C ILE A 246 -2.53 18.90 -16.96
N ALA A 247 -2.86 20.06 -16.37
CA ALA A 247 -3.75 21.03 -16.99
C ALA A 247 -3.17 21.60 -18.30
N ALA A 248 -1.87 21.86 -18.34
CA ALA A 248 -1.18 22.29 -19.56
C ALA A 248 -1.26 21.22 -20.66
N THR A 249 -0.99 19.96 -20.32
CA THR A 249 -1.11 18.82 -21.24
C THR A 249 -2.55 18.65 -21.75
N ALA A 250 -3.53 18.76 -20.87
CA ALA A 250 -4.94 18.65 -21.22
C ALA A 250 -5.40 19.81 -22.14
N ALA A 251 -4.98 21.05 -21.86
CA ALA A 251 -5.27 22.20 -22.71
C ALA A 251 -4.60 22.12 -24.11
N ASN A 252 -3.60 21.25 -24.26
CA ASN A 252 -2.96 20.88 -25.52
C ASN A 252 -3.49 19.54 -26.11
N GLY A 253 -4.69 19.12 -25.72
CA GLY A 253 -5.34 17.92 -26.28
C GLY A 253 -4.59 16.61 -26.01
N GLY A 254 -3.89 16.50 -24.87
CA GLY A 254 -3.14 15.30 -24.48
C GLY A 254 -1.66 15.29 -24.89
N LYS A 255 -1.17 16.33 -25.55
CA LYS A 255 0.24 16.49 -25.87
C LYS A 255 1.02 16.86 -24.62
N LEU A 256 1.97 16.02 -24.19
CA LEU A 256 2.72 16.23 -22.96
C LEU A 256 3.40 17.60 -22.92
N THR A 257 2.97 18.44 -21.98
CA THR A 257 3.34 19.85 -21.88
C THR A 257 3.72 20.18 -20.45
N SER A 258 4.84 20.87 -20.27
CA SER A 258 5.25 21.40 -18.98
C SER A 258 4.39 22.59 -18.55
N ALA A 259 4.13 22.75 -17.26
CA ALA A 259 3.48 23.93 -16.72
C ALA A 259 4.22 25.23 -17.08
N TRP A 260 5.53 25.17 -17.27
CA TRP A 260 6.34 26.35 -17.66
C TRP A 260 6.10 26.84 -19.09
N GLU A 261 5.48 26.01 -19.93
CA GLU A 261 5.09 26.38 -21.29
C GLU A 261 3.78 27.20 -21.34
N MET A 262 3.14 27.41 -20.17
CA MET A 262 1.88 28.17 -20.08
C MET A 262 1.96 29.29 -19.06
N GLU A 263 1.22 30.36 -19.32
CA GLU A 263 1.06 31.48 -18.41
C GLU A 263 -0.27 31.41 -17.65
N GLY A 264 -0.42 32.24 -16.62
CA GLY A 264 -1.68 32.38 -15.87
C GLY A 264 -1.73 31.63 -14.53
N TRP A 265 -0.64 31.05 -14.09
CA TRP A 265 -0.52 30.43 -12.79
C TRP A 265 -0.49 31.47 -11.65
N GLY A 266 -0.94 31.03 -10.45
CA GLY A 266 -0.97 31.88 -9.25
C GLY A 266 -2.19 32.82 -9.16
N ASN A 267 -2.27 33.56 -8.06
CA ASN A 267 -3.38 34.47 -7.74
C ASN A 267 -4.77 33.79 -7.74
N VAL A 268 -4.84 32.55 -7.26
CA VAL A 268 -6.12 31.87 -7.05
C VAL A 268 -6.88 32.51 -5.89
N PRO A 269 -8.24 32.57 -5.95
CA PRO A 269 -9.05 33.02 -4.83
C PRO A 269 -8.74 32.20 -3.57
N GLU A 270 -8.83 32.85 -2.41
CA GLU A 270 -8.57 32.19 -1.15
C GLU A 270 -9.65 31.13 -0.87
N TYR A 271 -9.24 29.99 -0.31
CA TYR A 271 -10.14 28.90 0.10
C TYR A 271 -10.99 29.32 1.30
N GLU A 272 -12.29 29.06 1.23
CA GLU A 272 -13.24 29.29 2.31
C GLU A 272 -13.84 27.94 2.78
N PHE A 273 -13.46 27.51 3.97
CA PHE A 273 -13.97 26.29 4.54
C PHE A 273 -15.42 26.44 4.99
N ASP A 274 -16.29 25.53 4.53
CA ASP A 274 -17.67 25.39 4.97
C ASP A 274 -17.96 23.91 5.28
N GLY A 275 -18.01 23.57 6.57
CA GLY A 275 -18.24 22.21 7.06
C GLY A 275 -19.69 21.74 7.05
N ILE A 276 -20.63 22.52 6.47
CA ILE A 276 -22.08 22.22 6.56
C ILE A 276 -22.43 20.85 5.96
N SER A 277 -21.76 20.44 4.89
CA SER A 277 -21.99 19.14 4.24
C SER A 277 -21.67 17.97 5.19
N TYR A 278 -20.62 18.07 5.98
CA TYR A 278 -20.27 17.07 6.99
C TYR A 278 -21.23 17.13 8.18
N LYS A 279 -21.58 18.32 8.64
CA LYS A 279 -22.56 18.50 9.74
C LYS A 279 -23.91 17.84 9.42
N ASN A 280 -24.33 17.88 8.14
CA ASN A 280 -25.61 17.33 7.72
C ASN A 280 -25.56 15.84 7.34
N ARG A 281 -24.37 15.28 7.03
CA ARG A 281 -24.23 13.91 6.53
C ARG A 281 -23.57 12.95 7.49
N VAL A 282 -22.70 13.45 8.37
CA VAL A 282 -21.91 12.59 9.26
C VAL A 282 -22.59 12.51 10.60
N TYR A 283 -22.80 11.29 11.09
CA TYR A 283 -23.26 11.07 12.45
C TYR A 283 -22.18 11.51 13.45
N MET A 284 -22.50 12.54 14.24
CA MET A 284 -21.60 13.10 15.26
C MET A 284 -21.83 12.39 16.59
N GLY A 285 -21.32 11.17 16.71
CA GLY A 285 -21.49 10.29 17.88
C GLY A 285 -20.40 10.39 18.94
N TYR A 286 -19.45 11.33 18.82
CA TYR A 286 -18.37 11.49 19.79
C TYR A 286 -18.93 11.70 21.21
N ASN A 287 -18.42 10.95 22.19
CA ASN A 287 -18.89 10.90 23.57
C ASN A 287 -20.40 10.52 23.75
N LYS A 288 -21.02 9.89 22.75
CA LYS A 288 -22.39 9.38 22.75
C LYS A 288 -22.44 7.89 22.43
N GLY A 289 -21.42 7.17 22.86
CA GLY A 289 -21.37 5.71 22.67
C GLY A 289 -22.53 5.03 23.38
N ASP A 290 -23.09 4.02 22.74
CA ASP A 290 -24.12 3.15 23.29
C ASP A 290 -23.63 1.70 23.13
N GLY A 291 -23.13 1.13 24.21
CA GLY A 291 -22.54 -0.21 24.22
C GLY A 291 -23.56 -1.34 24.04
N GLU A 292 -24.84 -1.05 24.26
CA GLU A 292 -25.92 -2.03 24.10
C GLU A 292 -26.54 -2.01 22.70
N ARG A 293 -26.08 -1.11 21.84
CA ARG A 293 -26.64 -0.98 20.50
C ARG A 293 -26.23 -2.18 19.63
N GLU A 294 -27.21 -2.87 19.07
CA GLU A 294 -26.99 -3.95 18.12
C GLU A 294 -26.26 -3.45 16.86
N LEU A 295 -25.22 -4.18 16.46
CA LEU A 295 -24.48 -3.93 15.22
C LEU A 295 -25.16 -4.64 14.05
N VAL A 296 -25.64 -3.87 13.08
CA VAL A 296 -26.22 -4.39 11.85
C VAL A 296 -25.24 -4.20 10.70
N TYR A 297 -24.69 -5.30 10.22
CA TYR A 297 -23.74 -5.28 9.11
C TYR A 297 -24.43 -5.15 7.76
N GLY A 298 -23.85 -4.37 6.86
CA GLY A 298 -24.23 -4.37 5.45
C GLY A 298 -23.89 -5.73 4.77
N PRO A 299 -24.43 -5.99 3.57
CA PRO A 299 -24.33 -7.31 2.92
C PRO A 299 -22.88 -7.77 2.65
N ASN A 300 -21.96 -6.83 2.44
CA ASN A 300 -20.55 -7.11 2.16
C ASN A 300 -19.63 -6.96 3.38
N ILE A 301 -20.19 -6.69 4.57
CA ILE A 301 -19.44 -6.54 5.81
C ILE A 301 -19.52 -7.84 6.59
N LYS A 302 -18.36 -8.41 6.91
CA LYS A 302 -18.24 -9.61 7.74
C LYS A 302 -17.27 -9.34 8.88
N ASP A 303 -17.51 -10.01 9.98
CA ASP A 303 -16.62 -9.94 11.13
C ASP A 303 -15.29 -10.64 10.85
N TRP A 304 -14.28 -10.32 11.65
CA TRP A 304 -13.00 -11.03 11.63
C TRP A 304 -13.18 -12.42 12.24
N PRO A 305 -12.52 -13.45 11.68
CA PRO A 305 -12.48 -14.74 12.34
C PRO A 305 -11.71 -14.63 13.67
N GLU A 306 -12.00 -15.54 14.60
CA GLU A 306 -11.24 -15.64 15.84
C GLU A 306 -9.78 -15.98 15.54
N MET A 307 -8.86 -15.33 16.26
CA MET A 307 -7.42 -15.53 16.18
C MET A 307 -6.95 -16.17 17.48
N SER A 308 -6.28 -17.33 17.39
CA SER A 308 -5.68 -18.00 18.54
C SER A 308 -4.44 -17.25 19.04
N PRO A 309 -4.18 -17.25 20.37
CA PRO A 309 -2.88 -16.87 20.90
C PRO A 309 -1.79 -17.81 20.38
N LEU A 310 -0.59 -17.28 20.16
CA LEU A 310 0.57 -18.05 19.71
C LEU A 310 0.87 -19.19 20.70
N ALA A 311 1.04 -20.42 20.23
CA ALA A 311 1.45 -21.55 21.05
C ALA A 311 2.94 -21.50 21.44
N ASP A 312 3.38 -22.39 22.35
CA ASP A 312 4.78 -22.43 22.77
C ASP A 312 5.72 -22.85 21.63
N ASN A 313 5.25 -23.74 20.77
CA ASN A 313 5.97 -24.20 19.58
C ASN A 313 5.11 -23.95 18.34
N ILE A 314 5.74 -23.78 17.19
CA ILE A 314 5.04 -23.68 15.91
C ILE A 314 5.63 -24.63 14.87
N LEU A 315 4.76 -25.20 14.05
CA LEU A 315 5.08 -26.01 12.89
C LEU A 315 4.54 -25.33 11.63
N LEU A 316 5.41 -24.75 10.85
CA LEU A 316 5.08 -23.91 9.69
C LEU A 316 5.12 -24.74 8.40
N LYS A 317 4.00 -24.91 7.70
CA LYS A 317 4.01 -25.44 6.34
C LYS A 317 4.44 -24.35 5.37
N VAL A 318 5.44 -24.62 4.55
CA VAL A 318 5.86 -23.73 3.47
C VAL A 318 4.79 -23.73 2.38
N CYS A 319 3.91 -22.75 2.37
CA CYS A 319 2.79 -22.66 1.44
C CYS A 319 3.10 -21.84 0.19
N SER A 320 4.11 -20.97 0.24
CA SER A 320 4.63 -20.24 -0.94
C SER A 320 6.11 -19.88 -0.76
N LYS A 321 6.86 -19.89 -1.88
CA LYS A 321 8.28 -19.54 -1.93
C LYS A 321 8.52 -18.62 -3.13
N ILE A 322 8.79 -17.34 -2.87
CA ILE A 322 8.95 -16.31 -3.89
C ILE A 322 10.40 -15.85 -3.92
N MET A 323 11.09 -16.11 -5.03
CA MET A 323 12.53 -15.85 -5.19
C MET A 323 12.83 -14.53 -5.92
N ASP A 324 11.82 -13.76 -6.28
CA ASP A 324 12.01 -12.44 -6.89
C ASP A 324 12.67 -11.48 -5.90
N PRO A 325 13.53 -10.57 -6.38
CA PRO A 325 14.27 -9.65 -5.51
C PRO A 325 13.38 -8.79 -4.62
N VAL A 326 12.19 -8.41 -5.08
CA VAL A 326 11.18 -7.66 -4.32
C VAL A 326 9.80 -8.24 -4.62
N THR A 327 8.98 -8.40 -3.59
CA THR A 327 7.56 -8.78 -3.71
C THR A 327 6.70 -7.62 -3.22
N THR A 328 5.89 -7.09 -4.13
CA THR A 328 5.02 -5.95 -3.82
C THR A 328 3.79 -6.37 -3.01
N THR A 329 3.19 -5.42 -2.30
CA THR A 329 1.92 -5.67 -1.60
C THR A 329 0.78 -5.95 -2.57
N ASP A 330 0.85 -5.50 -3.82
CA ASP A 330 -0.16 -5.79 -4.84
C ASP A 330 -0.02 -7.22 -5.42
N GLU A 331 1.18 -7.81 -5.37
CA GLU A 331 1.37 -9.24 -5.64
C GLU A 331 0.88 -10.10 -4.48
N LEU A 332 1.08 -9.65 -3.22
CA LEU A 332 0.55 -10.33 -2.04
C LEU A 332 -0.98 -10.29 -2.00
N ILE A 333 -1.58 -9.14 -2.33
CA ILE A 333 -3.03 -8.96 -2.42
C ILE A 333 -3.37 -7.91 -3.50
N PRO A 334 -4.02 -8.28 -4.61
CA PRO A 334 -4.31 -7.36 -5.71
C PRO A 334 -5.41 -6.36 -5.33
N SER A 335 -5.02 -5.18 -4.87
CA SER A 335 -5.89 -4.19 -4.23
C SER A 335 -6.95 -3.57 -5.14
N GLY A 336 -6.72 -3.49 -6.44
CA GLY A 336 -7.69 -2.98 -7.42
C GLY A 336 -8.87 -3.93 -7.62
N GLU A 337 -8.59 -5.20 -7.92
CA GLU A 337 -9.61 -6.24 -8.18
C GLU A 337 -10.45 -6.57 -6.94
N THR A 338 -9.89 -6.38 -5.76
CA THR A 338 -10.48 -6.80 -4.49
C THR A 338 -11.15 -5.69 -3.71
N SER A 339 -11.31 -4.51 -4.31
CA SER A 339 -11.82 -3.32 -3.62
C SER A 339 -13.18 -3.51 -2.97
N SER A 340 -14.07 -4.35 -3.55
CA SER A 340 -15.40 -4.67 -3.02
C SER A 340 -15.38 -5.63 -1.81
N TYR A 341 -14.27 -6.31 -1.56
CA TYR A 341 -14.15 -7.29 -0.47
C TYR A 341 -13.46 -6.74 0.79
N ARG A 342 -13.06 -5.46 0.81
CA ARG A 342 -12.25 -4.89 1.91
C ARG A 342 -12.88 -4.98 3.29
N SER A 343 -14.20 -5.05 3.38
CA SER A 343 -14.94 -5.25 4.63
C SER A 343 -15.36 -6.70 4.86
N ASN A 344 -14.80 -7.64 4.12
CA ASN A 344 -15.02 -9.07 4.25
C ASN A 344 -13.66 -9.79 4.27
N PRO A 345 -13.05 -9.97 5.46
CA PRO A 345 -11.68 -10.48 5.59
C PRO A 345 -11.46 -11.82 4.92
N LEU A 346 -12.37 -12.78 5.12
CA LEU A 346 -12.28 -14.10 4.51
C LEU A 346 -12.46 -14.04 2.99
N GLY A 347 -13.44 -13.25 2.52
CA GLY A 347 -13.65 -13.06 1.08
C GLY A 347 -12.48 -12.37 0.39
N LEU A 348 -11.83 -11.43 1.08
CA LEU A 348 -10.62 -10.77 0.58
C LEU A 348 -9.44 -11.75 0.52
N ALA A 349 -9.27 -12.59 1.54
CA ALA A 349 -8.15 -13.53 1.63
C ALA A 349 -8.13 -14.57 0.50
N GLU A 350 -9.27 -14.84 -0.17
CA GLU A 350 -9.33 -15.70 -1.36
C GLU A 350 -8.46 -15.22 -2.53
N PHE A 351 -8.05 -13.96 -2.51
CA PHE A 351 -7.23 -13.36 -3.54
C PHE A 351 -5.75 -13.26 -3.16
N THR A 352 -5.35 -13.78 -1.99
CA THR A 352 -3.95 -13.75 -1.54
C THR A 352 -3.07 -14.49 -2.55
N LEU A 353 -2.02 -13.80 -3.04
CA LEU A 353 -1.09 -14.30 -4.07
C LEU A 353 -1.75 -14.76 -5.38
N SER A 354 -3.02 -14.40 -5.64
CA SER A 354 -3.79 -14.91 -6.79
C SER A 354 -3.09 -14.68 -8.14
N ARG A 355 -2.27 -13.64 -8.26
CA ARG A 355 -1.49 -13.34 -9.48
C ARG A 355 -0.13 -14.05 -9.51
N ARG A 356 0.41 -14.39 -8.36
CA ARG A 356 1.78 -14.87 -8.21
C ARG A 356 1.87 -16.37 -7.98
N ASP A 357 1.05 -16.86 -7.06
CA ASP A 357 0.95 -18.26 -6.66
C ASP A 357 -0.53 -18.61 -6.37
N PRO A 358 -1.34 -18.83 -7.43
CA PRO A 358 -2.78 -19.05 -7.28
C PRO A 358 -3.16 -20.25 -6.39
N GLU A 359 -2.25 -21.20 -6.20
CA GLU A 359 -2.48 -22.39 -5.37
C GLU A 359 -2.24 -22.13 -3.86
N TYR A 360 -1.63 -20.98 -3.51
CA TYR A 360 -1.31 -20.64 -2.13
C TYR A 360 -2.52 -20.73 -1.20
N VAL A 361 -3.65 -20.13 -1.60
CA VAL A 361 -4.88 -20.07 -0.78
C VAL A 361 -5.38 -21.48 -0.44
N GLY A 362 -5.36 -22.40 -1.40
CA GLY A 362 -5.75 -23.78 -1.19
C GLY A 362 -4.84 -24.45 -0.13
N ARG A 363 -3.52 -24.35 -0.31
CA ARG A 363 -2.54 -24.92 0.62
C ARG A 363 -2.62 -24.33 2.03
N ALA A 364 -2.82 -23.00 2.14
CA ALA A 364 -2.95 -22.33 3.42
C ALA A 364 -4.23 -22.75 4.17
N LYS A 365 -5.36 -22.84 3.48
CA LYS A 365 -6.64 -23.30 4.07
C LYS A 365 -6.61 -24.74 4.53
N GLU A 366 -5.89 -25.64 3.84
CA GLU A 366 -5.68 -27.00 4.32
C GLU A 366 -5.06 -26.99 5.72
N VAL A 367 -4.00 -26.18 5.91
CA VAL A 367 -3.30 -26.06 7.21
C VAL A 367 -4.19 -25.38 8.25
N ASP A 368 -4.91 -24.33 7.88
CA ASP A 368 -5.85 -23.61 8.77
C ASP A 368 -6.96 -24.55 9.28
N ASN A 369 -7.44 -25.47 8.44
CA ASN A 369 -8.43 -26.46 8.83
C ASN A 369 -7.88 -27.48 9.83
N LEU A 370 -6.60 -27.86 9.73
CA LEU A 370 -5.94 -28.73 10.69
C LEU A 370 -5.86 -28.06 12.07
N GLU A 371 -5.36 -26.82 12.11
CA GLU A 371 -5.25 -26.06 13.35
C GLU A 371 -6.62 -25.80 14.01
N LYS A 372 -7.63 -25.45 13.22
CA LYS A 372 -9.01 -25.30 13.71
C LYS A 372 -9.57 -26.60 14.29
N ALA A 373 -9.25 -27.74 13.69
CA ALA A 373 -9.65 -29.05 14.22
C ALA A 373 -8.93 -29.33 15.54
N ARG A 374 -7.64 -29.04 15.66
CA ARG A 374 -6.87 -29.16 16.90
C ARG A 374 -7.47 -28.34 18.04
N ILE A 375 -7.78 -27.07 17.76
CA ILE A 375 -8.36 -26.14 18.76
C ILE A 375 -9.74 -26.60 19.20
N ARG A 376 -10.61 -26.99 18.27
CA ARG A 376 -12.00 -27.34 18.55
C ARG A 376 -12.18 -28.73 19.10
N ASP A 377 -11.50 -29.71 18.51
CA ASP A 377 -11.75 -31.15 18.70
C ASP A 377 -10.53 -31.89 19.31
N GLY A 378 -9.39 -31.21 19.47
CA GLY A 378 -8.15 -31.74 20.04
C GLY A 378 -7.19 -32.35 19.03
N ALA A 379 -5.96 -32.64 19.50
CA ALA A 379 -4.85 -33.16 18.69
C ALA A 379 -5.16 -34.45 17.93
N ALA A 380 -5.98 -35.34 18.49
CA ALA A 380 -6.37 -36.59 17.84
C ALA A 380 -7.14 -36.33 16.53
N LYS A 381 -7.96 -35.29 16.49
CA LYS A 381 -8.73 -34.96 15.28
C LYS A 381 -7.85 -34.35 14.17
N GLU A 382 -6.86 -33.58 14.56
CA GLU A 382 -5.87 -33.06 13.63
C GLU A 382 -5.07 -34.17 12.95
N LEU A 383 -4.59 -35.14 13.74
CA LEU A 383 -3.88 -36.34 13.24
C LEU A 383 -4.77 -37.26 12.39
N GLU A 384 -6.07 -37.35 12.68
CA GLU A 384 -7.03 -38.03 11.81
C GLU A 384 -7.16 -37.39 10.44
N LEU A 385 -7.16 -36.06 10.39
CA LEU A 385 -7.26 -35.30 9.15
C LEU A 385 -5.99 -35.31 8.31
N GLU A 386 -4.82 -35.32 8.98
CA GLU A 386 -3.50 -35.33 8.33
C GLU A 386 -2.56 -36.32 9.03
N PRO A 387 -2.66 -37.63 8.71
CA PRO A 387 -1.84 -38.66 9.36
C PRO A 387 -0.32 -38.48 9.15
N ALA A 388 0.10 -37.76 8.13
CA ALA A 388 1.52 -37.47 7.90
C ALA A 388 2.14 -36.61 9.01
N LEU A 389 1.33 -35.85 9.77
CA LEU A 389 1.79 -35.08 10.93
C LEU A 389 2.39 -35.99 12.02
N GLU A 390 1.87 -37.21 12.22
CA GLU A 390 2.43 -38.12 13.21
C GLU A 390 3.90 -38.42 12.95
N LYS A 391 4.26 -38.69 11.69
CA LYS A 391 5.66 -38.93 11.30
C LYS A 391 6.53 -37.67 11.49
N LEU A 392 5.96 -36.48 11.22
CA LEU A 392 6.66 -35.21 11.46
C LEU A 392 6.93 -35.02 12.96
N PHE A 393 5.95 -35.27 13.82
CA PHE A 393 6.13 -35.18 15.26
C PHE A 393 7.08 -36.25 15.81
N ASP A 394 7.11 -37.46 15.24
CA ASP A 394 8.12 -38.44 15.57
C ASP A 394 9.54 -37.97 15.20
N ALA A 395 9.69 -37.37 14.05
CA ALA A 395 10.95 -36.75 13.63
C ALA A 395 11.36 -35.59 14.56
N ILE A 396 10.41 -34.73 14.96
CA ILE A 396 10.63 -33.63 15.91
C ILE A 396 11.11 -34.16 17.27
N ARG A 397 10.49 -35.21 17.80
CA ARG A 397 10.89 -35.82 19.06
C ARG A 397 12.28 -36.48 19.02
N GLY A 398 12.77 -36.78 17.82
CA GLY A 398 14.15 -37.20 17.60
C GLY A 398 15.21 -36.10 17.67
N ILE A 399 14.79 -34.84 17.74
CA ILE A 399 15.69 -33.67 17.86
C ILE A 399 15.99 -33.46 19.35
N GLU A 400 17.27 -33.38 19.72
CA GLU A 400 17.72 -33.15 21.08
C GLU A 400 16.99 -31.96 21.75
N GLY A 401 16.43 -32.20 22.94
CA GLY A 401 15.67 -31.22 23.71
C GLY A 401 14.19 -31.06 23.31
N ASN A 402 13.71 -31.86 22.35
CA ASN A 402 12.31 -31.84 21.88
C ASN A 402 11.57 -33.17 22.11
N GLU A 403 12.10 -34.05 22.95
CA GLU A 403 11.60 -35.43 23.18
C GLU A 403 10.16 -35.45 23.71
N ASN A 404 9.73 -34.38 24.39
CA ASN A 404 8.41 -34.27 25.01
C ASN A 404 7.41 -33.44 24.23
N VAL A 405 7.74 -32.99 23.02
CA VAL A 405 6.86 -32.12 22.19
C VAL A 405 5.62 -32.90 21.76
N THR A 406 4.47 -32.27 21.93
CA THR A 406 3.17 -32.84 21.57
C THR A 406 2.49 -32.03 20.46
N VAL A 407 1.55 -32.66 19.78
CA VAL A 407 0.67 -31.99 18.84
C VAL A 407 -0.15 -30.89 19.53
N GLN A 408 -0.51 -31.12 20.82
CA GLN A 408 -1.35 -30.19 21.57
C GLN A 408 -0.65 -28.86 21.92
N ASP A 409 0.66 -28.86 22.12
CA ASP A 409 1.45 -27.66 22.47
C ASP A 409 2.15 -26.98 21.26
N THR A 410 1.84 -27.48 20.07
CA THR A 410 2.42 -26.98 18.80
C THR A 410 1.32 -26.48 17.86
N GLU A 411 1.34 -25.20 17.55
CA GLU A 411 0.43 -24.59 16.58
C GLU A 411 0.91 -24.87 15.16
N VAL A 412 0.01 -25.36 14.31
CA VAL A 412 0.33 -25.62 12.90
C VAL A 412 -0.22 -24.49 12.03
N GLY A 413 0.61 -23.90 11.17
CA GLY A 413 0.15 -22.82 10.31
C GLY A 413 0.91 -22.69 9.01
N SER A 414 0.40 -21.83 8.14
CA SER A 414 1.02 -21.55 6.87
C SER A 414 2.11 -20.47 6.97
N MET A 415 3.09 -20.56 6.08
CA MET A 415 4.18 -19.60 5.96
C MET A 415 4.43 -19.25 4.50
N ILE A 416 4.77 -17.99 4.26
CA ILE A 416 5.29 -17.49 2.98
C ILE A 416 6.76 -17.14 3.17
N TYR A 417 7.60 -17.65 2.25
CA TYR A 417 8.94 -17.13 2.04
C TYR A 417 8.94 -16.15 0.87
N ALA A 418 9.57 -15.00 1.05
CA ALA A 418 9.89 -14.07 -0.03
C ALA A 418 11.21 -13.34 0.26
N VAL A 419 12.00 -13.02 -0.77
CA VAL A 419 13.31 -12.38 -0.56
C VAL A 419 13.16 -11.03 0.14
N LYS A 420 12.28 -10.15 -0.40
CA LYS A 420 12.03 -8.81 0.15
C LYS A 420 10.56 -8.43 -0.02
N PRO A 421 9.66 -8.92 0.86
CA PRO A 421 8.22 -8.67 0.74
C PRO A 421 7.80 -7.32 1.31
N GLY A 422 6.68 -6.78 0.77
CA GLY A 422 5.92 -5.71 1.38
C GLY A 422 6.20 -4.32 0.83
N ASP A 423 6.76 -4.22 -0.38
CA ASP A 423 6.83 -2.95 -1.09
C ASP A 423 5.45 -2.55 -1.62
N GLY A 424 5.07 -1.28 -1.46
CA GLY A 424 3.77 -0.76 -1.89
C GLY A 424 2.88 -0.29 -0.73
N SER A 425 1.59 -0.13 -0.97
CA SER A 425 0.67 0.59 -0.07
C SER A 425 -0.41 -0.27 0.61
N ALA A 426 -0.77 -1.42 0.05
CA ALA A 426 -1.80 -2.30 0.63
C ALA A 426 -1.23 -3.22 1.73
N ARG A 427 -0.43 -2.68 2.64
CA ARG A 427 0.40 -3.40 3.63
C ARG A 427 -0.42 -4.14 4.66
N GLU A 428 -1.53 -3.54 5.09
CA GLU A 428 -2.44 -4.13 6.07
C GLU A 428 -3.10 -5.38 5.48
N GLN A 429 -3.75 -5.25 4.31
CA GLN A 429 -4.42 -6.38 3.66
C GLN A 429 -3.44 -7.48 3.25
N ALA A 430 -2.21 -7.10 2.84
CA ALA A 430 -1.16 -8.06 2.51
C ALA A 430 -0.77 -8.95 3.71
N ALA A 431 -0.91 -8.48 4.95
CA ALA A 431 -0.67 -9.25 6.16
C ALA A 431 -1.95 -9.94 6.66
N SER A 432 -3.07 -9.19 6.82
CA SER A 432 -4.32 -9.73 7.37
C SER A 432 -4.87 -10.90 6.54
N CYS A 433 -4.79 -10.81 5.21
CA CYS A 433 -5.26 -11.87 4.33
C CYS A 433 -4.52 -13.21 4.52
N GLN A 434 -3.24 -13.17 4.83
CA GLN A 434 -2.49 -14.38 5.19
C GLN A 434 -2.98 -14.94 6.53
N ARG A 435 -3.11 -14.07 7.55
CA ARG A 435 -3.50 -14.49 8.90
C ARG A 435 -4.86 -15.15 8.94
N VAL A 436 -5.87 -14.59 8.28
CA VAL A 436 -7.25 -15.11 8.33
C VAL A 436 -7.44 -16.47 7.66
N ILE A 437 -6.45 -16.96 6.92
CA ILE A 437 -6.38 -18.31 6.33
C ILE A 437 -5.23 -19.14 6.91
N GLY A 438 -4.87 -18.89 8.17
CA GLY A 438 -3.94 -19.71 8.94
C GLY A 438 -2.47 -19.34 8.82
N GLY A 439 -2.14 -18.12 8.35
CA GLY A 439 -0.77 -17.61 8.35
C GLY A 439 -0.23 -17.39 9.75
N LEU A 440 0.93 -17.99 10.10
CA LEU A 440 1.61 -17.80 11.39
C LEU A 440 2.91 -17.02 11.29
N ALA A 441 3.57 -17.06 10.17
CA ALA A 441 4.85 -16.41 9.99
C ALA A 441 5.09 -15.98 8.54
N ASN A 442 5.94 -14.97 8.38
CA ASN A 442 6.69 -14.77 7.14
C ASN A 442 8.17 -15.06 7.43
N ILE A 443 8.87 -15.62 6.48
CA ILE A 443 10.33 -15.73 6.48
C ILE A 443 10.86 -14.96 5.28
N CYS A 444 11.83 -14.08 5.47
CA CYS A 444 12.43 -13.30 4.39
C CYS A 444 13.92 -13.02 4.64
N LYS A 445 14.63 -12.50 3.64
CA LYS A 445 15.97 -11.92 3.87
C LYS A 445 15.85 -10.53 4.49
N GLU A 446 14.94 -9.71 3.96
CA GLU A 446 14.71 -8.35 4.42
C GLU A 446 13.25 -7.95 4.16
N TYR A 447 12.64 -7.20 5.05
CA TYR A 447 11.33 -6.58 4.80
C TYR A 447 11.50 -5.31 3.96
N ALA A 448 10.75 -5.17 2.87
CA ALA A 448 10.82 -3.99 2.01
C ALA A 448 10.46 -2.70 2.74
N THR A 449 9.53 -2.78 3.70
CA THR A 449 9.13 -1.62 4.51
C THR A 449 8.88 -2.02 5.97
N LYS A 450 9.25 -1.14 6.91
CA LYS A 450 8.90 -1.30 8.34
C LYS A 450 7.39 -1.40 8.54
N ARG A 451 6.58 -0.71 7.73
CA ARG A 451 5.11 -0.73 7.84
C ARG A 451 4.52 -2.10 7.52
N TYR A 452 5.02 -2.79 6.50
CA TYR A 452 4.54 -4.15 6.22
C TYR A 452 4.90 -5.10 7.36
N ARG A 453 6.14 -5.04 7.84
CA ARG A 453 6.58 -5.81 9.00
C ARG A 453 5.72 -5.55 10.24
N SER A 454 5.41 -4.27 10.54
CA SER A 454 4.51 -3.92 11.65
C SER A 454 3.11 -4.50 11.47
N ASN A 455 2.58 -4.54 10.25
CA ASN A 455 1.30 -5.19 10.01
C ASN A 455 1.36 -6.71 10.19
N VAL A 456 2.45 -7.36 9.79
CA VAL A 456 2.67 -8.80 10.08
C VAL A 456 2.56 -9.06 11.59
N MET A 457 3.23 -8.24 12.41
CA MET A 457 3.17 -8.35 13.89
C MET A 457 1.79 -8.01 14.45
N ASN A 458 1.14 -6.96 13.97
CA ASN A 458 -0.20 -6.57 14.41
C ASN A 458 -1.25 -7.67 14.17
N TRP A 459 -1.03 -8.48 13.15
CA TRP A 459 -1.86 -9.66 12.87
C TRP A 459 -1.36 -10.94 13.55
N GLY A 460 -0.41 -10.83 14.49
CA GLY A 460 0.07 -11.95 15.30
C GLY A 460 0.97 -12.93 14.56
N MET A 461 1.43 -12.58 13.37
CA MET A 461 2.38 -13.40 12.62
C MET A 461 3.82 -13.06 13.02
N VAL A 462 4.67 -14.09 13.12
CA VAL A 462 6.08 -13.91 13.48
C VAL A 462 6.88 -13.45 12.25
N PRO A 463 7.58 -12.29 12.31
CA PRO A 463 8.32 -11.73 11.19
C PRO A 463 9.77 -12.22 11.15
N PHE A 464 10.00 -13.50 10.88
CA PHE A 464 11.34 -14.07 10.80
C PHE A 464 12.16 -13.53 9.64
N GLN A 465 13.47 -13.49 9.85
CA GLN A 465 14.48 -13.21 8.84
C GLN A 465 15.55 -14.31 8.86
N MET A 466 16.24 -14.50 7.72
CA MET A 466 17.35 -15.41 7.54
C MET A 466 18.40 -14.81 6.59
N GLU A 467 19.68 -15.12 6.81
CA GLU A 467 20.76 -14.62 5.96
C GLU A 467 21.07 -15.58 4.80
N GLU A 468 20.97 -16.87 5.05
CA GLU A 468 21.27 -17.90 4.05
C GLU A 468 20.15 -18.02 3.01
N ASP A 469 20.46 -18.68 1.89
CA ASP A 469 19.43 -19.02 0.91
C ASP A 469 18.50 -20.13 1.46
N PRO A 470 17.19 -20.08 1.12
CA PRO A 470 16.23 -21.01 1.70
C PRO A 470 16.55 -22.45 1.29
N CYS A 471 16.78 -23.30 2.28
CA CYS A 471 17.06 -24.73 2.13
C CYS A 471 15.78 -25.61 2.15
N PHE A 472 14.62 -25.02 1.90
CA PHE A 472 13.30 -25.66 1.91
C PHE A 472 12.53 -25.38 0.63
N GLU A 473 11.52 -26.21 0.35
CA GLU A 473 10.62 -26.08 -0.81
C GLU A 473 9.16 -26.03 -0.37
N VAL A 474 8.27 -25.63 -1.28
CA VAL A 474 6.82 -25.63 -1.03
C VAL A 474 6.37 -27.05 -0.67
N GLY A 475 5.69 -27.16 0.47
CA GLY A 475 5.24 -28.41 1.06
C GLY A 475 6.13 -28.97 2.15
N ASP A 476 7.36 -28.46 2.35
CA ASP A 476 8.18 -28.76 3.53
C ASP A 476 7.59 -28.10 4.78
N TYR A 477 8.01 -28.59 5.95
CA TYR A 477 7.63 -28.01 7.24
C TYR A 477 8.84 -27.42 7.95
N ILE A 478 8.62 -26.34 8.67
CA ILE A 478 9.65 -25.70 9.51
C ILE A 478 9.15 -25.68 10.94
N TYR A 479 9.83 -26.42 11.79
CA TYR A 479 9.55 -26.49 13.23
C TYR A 479 10.39 -25.43 13.96
N VAL A 480 9.73 -24.59 14.76
CA VAL A 480 10.38 -23.59 15.61
C VAL A 480 10.03 -23.86 17.07
N PRO A 481 10.93 -24.52 17.83
CA PRO A 481 10.71 -24.81 19.24
C PRO A 481 10.73 -23.54 20.10
N GLY A 482 9.89 -23.50 21.11
CA GLY A 482 9.91 -22.46 22.15
C GLY A 482 9.78 -21.03 21.60
N VAL A 483 9.02 -20.80 20.55
CA VAL A 483 8.89 -19.50 19.89
C VAL A 483 8.41 -18.40 20.84
N ARG A 484 7.49 -18.70 21.77
CA ARG A 484 7.07 -17.73 22.79
C ARG A 484 8.22 -17.29 23.69
N LYS A 485 9.06 -18.22 24.12
CA LYS A 485 10.25 -17.95 24.92
C LYS A 485 11.30 -17.17 24.10
N ALA A 486 11.46 -17.49 22.83
CA ALA A 486 12.35 -16.75 21.93
C ALA A 486 11.94 -15.29 21.79
N LEU A 487 10.63 -15.00 21.75
CA LEU A 487 10.11 -13.62 21.73
C LEU A 487 10.43 -12.83 23.02
N ASP A 488 10.69 -13.48 24.14
CA ASP A 488 11.15 -12.84 25.37
C ASP A 488 12.67 -12.64 25.42
N GLY A 489 13.41 -13.30 24.51
CA GLY A 489 14.86 -13.26 24.39
C GLY A 489 15.42 -12.12 23.53
N ASP A 490 16.64 -12.32 23.04
CA ASP A 490 17.38 -11.35 22.23
C ASP A 490 16.99 -11.32 20.75
N LEU A 491 16.19 -12.29 20.28
CA LEU A 491 15.66 -12.42 18.92
C LEU A 491 16.71 -12.74 17.83
N LYS A 492 17.97 -13.01 18.18
CA LYS A 492 19.05 -13.14 17.19
C LYS A 492 19.36 -14.55 16.77
N ASP A 493 19.22 -15.50 17.69
CA ASP A 493 19.62 -16.89 17.48
C ASP A 493 18.43 -17.84 17.70
N ILE A 494 17.46 -17.77 16.79
CA ILE A 494 16.28 -18.62 16.85
C ILE A 494 16.54 -19.86 16.00
N LYS A 495 16.79 -21.00 16.67
CA LYS A 495 16.96 -22.27 15.98
C LYS A 495 15.63 -22.80 15.49
N ALA A 496 15.61 -23.21 14.24
CA ALA A 496 14.49 -23.89 13.61
C ALA A 496 14.99 -25.13 12.85
N TYR A 497 14.06 -26.00 12.50
CA TYR A 497 14.37 -27.26 11.83
C TYR A 497 13.47 -27.42 10.61
N VAL A 498 14.09 -27.55 9.44
CA VAL A 498 13.38 -27.88 8.19
C VAL A 498 13.17 -29.39 8.15
N LEU A 499 11.92 -29.79 8.07
CA LEU A 499 11.49 -31.17 7.93
C LEU A 499 11.00 -31.37 6.50
N GLY A 500 11.64 -32.27 5.77
CA GLY A 500 11.14 -32.69 4.46
C GLY A 500 9.78 -33.36 4.58
N LYS A 501 9.10 -33.54 3.47
CA LYS A 501 7.79 -34.21 3.43
C LYS A 501 7.83 -35.51 4.23
N GLU A 502 6.87 -35.71 5.11
CA GLU A 502 6.75 -36.87 6.01
C GLU A 502 7.96 -37.07 6.95
N GLY A 503 8.72 -36.06 7.29
CA GLY A 503 9.89 -36.17 8.19
C GLY A 503 11.11 -36.85 7.55
N SER A 504 11.17 -36.96 6.23
CA SER A 504 12.19 -37.70 5.48
C SER A 504 13.61 -37.12 5.62
N SER A 505 13.76 -35.88 6.03
CA SER A 505 15.05 -35.22 6.27
C SER A 505 14.89 -34.12 7.30
N ILE A 506 15.92 -33.89 8.12
CA ILE A 506 15.97 -32.77 9.07
C ILE A 506 17.21 -31.94 8.76
N ARG A 507 17.02 -30.62 8.63
CA ARG A 507 18.11 -29.65 8.45
C ARG A 507 17.91 -28.49 9.43
N THR A 508 18.97 -28.01 10.03
CA THR A 508 18.91 -26.82 10.90
C THR A 508 18.75 -25.57 10.06
N LEU A 509 18.03 -24.60 10.61
CA LEU A 509 17.80 -23.30 10.03
C LEU A 509 17.99 -22.24 11.11
N ASP A 510 18.83 -21.26 10.85
CA ASP A 510 19.07 -20.15 11.76
C ASP A 510 18.18 -18.97 11.36
N LEU A 511 17.28 -18.59 12.27
CA LEU A 511 16.35 -17.49 12.11
C LEU A 511 16.68 -16.37 13.09
N TYR A 512 16.32 -15.18 12.74
CA TYR A 512 16.32 -14.04 13.65
C TYR A 512 15.10 -13.15 13.41
N ILE A 513 14.84 -12.25 14.34
CA ILE A 513 13.85 -11.19 14.21
C ILE A 513 14.58 -9.88 14.44
N ALA A 514 14.43 -8.91 13.54
CA ALA A 514 14.95 -7.57 13.74
C ALA A 514 14.37 -6.95 15.02
N ASP A 515 14.94 -5.86 15.49
CA ASP A 515 14.54 -5.21 16.74
C ASP A 515 13.01 -5.05 16.87
N MET A 516 12.47 -5.56 17.97
CA MET A 516 11.04 -5.64 18.26
C MET A 516 10.78 -5.16 19.69
N PRO A 517 10.09 -4.03 19.88
CA PRO A 517 9.68 -3.54 21.20
C PRO A 517 8.83 -4.54 21.97
N ALA A 518 8.83 -4.45 23.30
CA ALA A 518 8.08 -5.37 24.16
C ALA A 518 6.59 -5.44 23.81
N GLU A 519 5.96 -4.31 23.51
CA GLU A 519 4.55 -4.26 23.12
C GLU A 519 4.26 -5.07 21.85
N GLU A 520 5.11 -4.98 20.81
CA GLU A 520 4.95 -5.77 19.59
C GLU A 520 5.10 -7.28 19.85
N ARG A 521 6.01 -7.67 20.78
CA ARG A 521 6.16 -9.07 21.22
C ARG A 521 4.88 -9.58 21.89
N ASP A 522 4.28 -8.78 22.75
CA ASP A 522 3.03 -9.12 23.43
C ASP A 522 1.84 -9.22 22.47
N ILE A 523 1.78 -8.35 21.46
CA ILE A 523 0.77 -8.42 20.39
C ILE A 523 0.89 -9.77 19.64
N VAL A 524 2.09 -10.15 19.24
CA VAL A 524 2.31 -11.43 18.54
C VAL A 524 1.93 -12.62 19.43
N LYS A 525 2.32 -12.61 20.71
CA LYS A 525 1.93 -13.65 21.68
C LYS A 525 0.43 -13.72 21.93
N ALA A 526 -0.28 -12.59 21.86
CA ALA A 526 -1.74 -12.53 21.99
C ALA A 526 -2.50 -13.04 20.74
N GLY A 527 -1.79 -13.28 19.63
CA GLY A 527 -2.36 -13.76 18.37
C GLY A 527 -2.82 -12.65 17.42
N CYS A 528 -3.05 -11.43 17.89
CA CYS A 528 -3.23 -10.20 17.10
C CYS A 528 -3.43 -8.98 18.02
N LEU A 529 -3.34 -7.78 17.44
CA LEU A 529 -3.58 -6.51 18.13
C LEU A 529 -5.01 -6.41 18.71
N ILE A 530 -6.01 -7.00 18.05
CA ILE A 530 -7.40 -7.02 18.55
C ILE A 530 -7.47 -7.77 19.89
N ASN A 531 -6.87 -8.95 19.96
CA ASN A 531 -6.82 -9.76 21.17
C ASN A 531 -6.03 -9.06 22.30
N TYR A 532 -4.88 -8.48 21.95
CA TYR A 532 -4.05 -7.74 22.88
C TYR A 532 -4.82 -6.59 23.54
N ASN A 533 -5.56 -5.79 22.75
CA ASN A 533 -6.37 -4.70 23.29
C ASN A 533 -7.57 -5.20 24.09
N ARG A 534 -8.22 -6.29 23.64
CA ARG A 534 -9.36 -6.89 24.37
C ARG A 534 -8.96 -7.41 25.77
N GLY A 535 -7.73 -7.88 25.93
CA GLY A 535 -7.20 -8.32 27.23
C GLY A 535 -6.79 -7.18 28.17
N ARG A 536 -6.80 -5.91 27.71
CA ARG A 536 -6.44 -4.71 28.51
C ARG A 536 -7.67 -3.94 29.05
N HIS A 537 -8.85 -4.28 28.60
CA HIS A 537 -10.14 -3.75 29.03
C HIS A 537 -10.95 -4.85 29.70
#